data_7f5251b10c3f13308031697ac61ec08d
#
_entry.id   7f5251b10c3f13308031697ac61ec08d
#
_cell.length_a   1.000
_cell.length_b   1.000
_cell.length_c   1.000
_cell.angle_alpha   90.00
_cell.angle_beta   90.00
_cell.angle_gamma   90.00
#
_symmetry.space_group_name_H-M   'P 1'
#
loop_
_entity.id
_entity.type
_entity.pdbx_description
1 polymer ?
#
loop_
_entity_poly.entity_id
_entity_poly.type
_entity_poly.pdbx_seq_one_letter_code
_entity_poly.pdbx_strand_id
1 'polypeptide(L)'
;MKKVFSLLILAFLASLMMACATPEEKSLRSLQDLYEDLQLNHENYTAEDWERAQVEFEVITAEMKLHHYTDEQLREIGKLKGKCSAYLSKGVFKQLEKGLIELGGAMEGFFEGLNQMVPENDSVQ
;
A
#
# COMPACT_ATOMS: atom_id res chain seq x y z
N MET A 1 11.57 16.48 34.95
CA MET A 1 10.52 15.55 35.31
C MET A 1 9.14 15.97 34.85
N LYS A 2 8.78 17.24 34.95
CA LYS A 2 7.48 17.71 34.46
C LYS A 2 7.30 17.50 32.97
N LYS A 3 8.36 17.61 32.14
CA LYS A 3 8.29 17.44 30.70
C LYS A 3 8.00 16.00 30.29
N VAL A 4 8.54 15.03 31.02
CA VAL A 4 8.32 13.61 30.74
C VAL A 4 6.88 13.24 31.08
N PHE A 5 6.37 13.75 32.18
CA PHE A 5 5.00 13.51 32.60
C PHE A 5 4.00 14.09 31.58
N SER A 6 4.29 15.30 31.08
CA SER A 6 3.46 15.95 30.07
C SER A 6 3.46 15.15 28.75
N LEU A 7 4.60 14.61 28.35
CA LEU A 7 4.70 13.78 27.16
C LEU A 7 3.93 12.47 27.31
N LEU A 8 3.97 11.88 28.51
CA LEU A 8 3.20 10.65 28.78
C LEU A 8 1.70 10.89 28.71
N ILE A 9 1.25 12.03 29.24
CA ILE A 9 -0.17 12.40 29.18
C ILE A 9 -0.60 12.61 27.74
N LEU A 10 0.22 13.29 26.91
CA LEU A 10 -0.06 13.50 25.52
C LEU A 10 -0.14 12.18 24.75
N ALA A 11 0.78 11.26 25.01
CA ALA A 11 0.78 9.96 24.38
C ALA A 11 -0.47 9.14 24.80
N PHE A 12 -0.87 9.26 26.04
CA PHE A 12 -2.05 8.58 26.56
C PHE A 12 -3.33 9.16 25.94
N LEU A 13 -3.42 10.48 25.82
CA LEU A 13 -4.55 11.13 25.17
C LEU A 13 -4.64 10.76 23.68
N ALA A 14 -3.51 10.69 23.00
CA ALA A 14 -3.47 10.25 21.61
C ALA A 14 -3.98 8.82 21.46
N SER A 15 -3.60 7.95 22.39
CA SER A 15 -4.08 6.55 22.41
C SER A 15 -5.59 6.46 22.63
N LEU A 16 -6.13 7.30 23.49
CA LEU A 16 -7.56 7.36 23.73
C LEU A 16 -8.32 7.82 22.49
N MET A 17 -7.78 8.81 21.78
CA MET A 17 -8.40 9.28 20.54
C MET A 17 -8.42 8.19 19.47
N MET A 18 -7.38 7.38 19.42
CA MET A 18 -7.34 6.25 18.50
C MET A 18 -8.37 5.19 18.86
N ALA A 19 -8.58 4.96 20.16
CA ALA A 19 -9.54 3.97 20.63
C ALA A 19 -10.98 4.36 20.29
N CYS A 20 -11.25 5.66 20.11
CA CYS A 20 -12.58 6.15 19.79
C CYS A 20 -12.83 6.31 18.29
N ALA A 21 -11.85 5.98 17.45
CA ALA A 21 -12.00 6.12 15.99
C ALA A 21 -13.01 5.11 15.45
N THR A 22 -13.80 5.53 14.49
CA THR A 22 -14.76 4.64 13.82
C THR A 22 -13.99 3.65 12.93
N PRO A 23 -14.62 2.51 12.56
CA PRO A 23 -13.97 1.58 11.64
C PRO A 23 -13.55 2.24 10.30
N GLU A 24 -14.36 3.18 9.81
CA GLU A 24 -14.05 3.92 8.59
C GLU A 24 -12.77 4.73 8.77
N GLU A 25 -12.65 5.43 9.88
CA GLU A 25 -11.46 6.22 10.17
C GLU A 25 -10.24 5.36 10.38
N LYS A 26 -10.40 4.19 11.00
CA LYS A 26 -9.30 3.25 11.20
C LYS A 26 -8.75 2.75 9.88
N SER A 27 -9.62 2.39 8.94
CA SER A 27 -9.21 1.92 7.62
C SER A 27 -8.49 3.03 6.85
N LEU A 28 -9.01 4.26 6.91
CA LEU A 28 -8.37 5.40 6.25
C LEU A 28 -7.00 5.67 6.85
N ARG A 29 -6.89 5.61 8.17
CA ARG A 29 -5.62 5.81 8.86
C ARG A 29 -4.62 4.70 8.53
N SER A 30 -5.09 3.46 8.43
CA SER A 30 -4.23 2.36 8.03
C SER A 30 -3.66 2.56 6.63
N LEU A 31 -4.46 3.09 5.72
CA LEU A 31 -4.00 3.40 4.37
C LEU A 31 -2.98 4.53 4.37
N GLN A 32 -3.20 5.57 5.18
CA GLN A 32 -2.25 6.66 5.35
C GLN A 32 -0.92 6.16 5.92
N ASP A 33 -0.99 5.29 6.93
CA ASP A 33 0.20 4.70 7.56
C ASP A 33 0.98 3.84 6.56
N LEU A 34 0.28 3.06 5.77
CA LEU A 34 0.92 2.25 4.73
C LEU A 34 1.61 3.14 3.70
N TYR A 35 0.95 4.20 3.27
CA TYR A 35 1.55 5.14 2.34
C TYR A 35 2.81 5.79 2.92
N GLU A 36 2.76 6.22 4.17
CA GLU A 36 3.93 6.80 4.84
C GLU A 36 5.08 5.81 4.91
N ASP A 37 4.80 4.58 5.27
CA ASP A 37 5.82 3.54 5.35
C ASP A 37 6.45 3.28 3.97
N LEU A 38 5.63 3.18 2.93
CA LEU A 38 6.12 3.04 1.57
C LEU A 38 6.99 4.24 1.17
N GLN A 39 6.53 5.44 1.47
CA GLN A 39 7.26 6.65 1.12
C GLN A 39 8.62 6.71 1.79
N LEU A 40 8.68 6.37 3.07
CA LEU A 40 9.89 6.51 3.86
C LEU A 40 10.84 5.32 3.75
N ASN A 41 10.31 4.12 3.60
CA ASN A 41 11.10 2.91 3.76
C ASN A 41 11.18 1.99 2.54
N HIS A 42 10.48 2.32 1.47
CA HIS A 42 10.39 1.40 0.32
C HIS A 42 11.75 1.03 -0.28
N GLU A 43 12.71 1.94 -0.21
CA GLU A 43 14.05 1.66 -0.76
C GLU A 43 14.78 0.58 0.03
N ASN A 44 14.42 0.40 1.28
CA ASN A 44 15.04 -0.59 2.15
C ASN A 44 14.21 -1.85 2.29
N TYR A 45 13.12 -1.98 1.55
CA TYR A 45 12.24 -3.13 1.66
C TYR A 45 12.90 -4.39 1.12
N THR A 46 12.76 -5.47 1.88
CA THR A 46 13.12 -6.81 1.43
C THR A 46 11.96 -7.37 0.61
N ALA A 47 12.14 -8.51 -0.02
CA ALA A 47 11.06 -9.20 -0.74
C ALA A 47 9.85 -9.46 0.18
N GLU A 48 10.13 -9.85 1.44
CA GLU A 48 9.07 -10.09 2.42
C GLU A 48 8.33 -8.81 2.77
N ASP A 49 9.03 -7.69 2.87
CA ASP A 49 8.41 -6.40 3.17
C ASP A 49 7.46 -5.98 2.04
N TRP A 50 7.86 -6.18 0.79
CA TRP A 50 7.01 -5.87 -0.36
C TRP A 50 5.76 -6.73 -0.37
N GLU A 51 5.92 -8.01 -0.09
CA GLU A 51 4.79 -8.95 -0.04
C GLU A 51 3.82 -8.55 1.07
N ARG A 52 4.34 -8.22 2.24
CA ARG A 52 3.52 -7.79 3.36
C ARG A 52 2.78 -6.49 3.04
N ALA A 53 3.45 -5.53 2.43
CA ALA A 53 2.83 -4.26 2.06
C ALA A 53 1.69 -4.48 1.07
N GLN A 54 1.87 -5.39 0.12
CA GLN A 54 0.83 -5.71 -0.84
C GLN A 54 -0.39 -6.34 -0.18
N VAL A 55 -0.15 -7.29 0.73
CA VAL A 55 -1.23 -7.93 1.49
C VAL A 55 -1.97 -6.89 2.34
N GLU A 56 -1.24 -6.01 3.02
CA GLU A 56 -1.86 -4.95 3.81
C GLU A 56 -2.73 -4.05 2.94
N PHE A 57 -2.24 -3.67 1.78
CA PHE A 57 -2.99 -2.83 0.86
C PHE A 57 -4.30 -3.53 0.42
N GLU A 58 -4.22 -4.80 0.09
CA GLU A 58 -5.40 -5.56 -0.30
C GLU A 58 -6.42 -5.68 0.83
N VAL A 59 -5.95 -5.95 2.05
CA VAL A 59 -6.83 -6.05 3.22
C VAL A 59 -7.50 -4.72 3.51
N ILE A 60 -6.74 -3.63 3.52
CA ILE A 60 -7.26 -2.29 3.79
C ILE A 60 -8.31 -1.90 2.73
N THR A 61 -8.00 -2.10 1.46
CA THR A 61 -8.93 -1.73 0.40
C THR A 61 -10.20 -2.60 0.41
N ALA A 62 -10.07 -3.86 0.80
CA ALA A 62 -11.23 -4.74 0.95
C ALA A 62 -12.12 -4.27 2.12
N GLU A 63 -11.53 -3.89 3.24
CA GLU A 63 -12.27 -3.35 4.38
C GLU A 63 -12.99 -2.05 4.02
N MET A 64 -12.33 -1.19 3.26
CA MET A 64 -12.91 0.08 2.84
C MET A 64 -14.18 -0.09 2.01
N LYS A 65 -14.29 -1.17 1.26
CA LYS A 65 -15.49 -1.44 0.47
C LYS A 65 -16.71 -1.72 1.34
N LEU A 66 -16.50 -2.07 2.60
CA LEU A 66 -17.57 -2.36 3.53
C LEU A 66 -18.10 -1.12 4.26
N HIS A 67 -17.45 0.00 4.08
CA HIS A 67 -17.78 1.22 4.80
C HIS A 67 -18.23 2.34 3.86
N HIS A 68 -18.90 3.33 4.43
CA HIS A 68 -19.34 4.49 3.69
C HIS A 68 -18.43 5.69 4.03
N TYR A 69 -18.01 6.41 3.00
CA TYR A 69 -17.15 7.58 3.15
C TYR A 69 -17.78 8.78 2.48
N THR A 70 -17.41 9.97 2.96
CA THR A 70 -17.85 11.22 2.32
C THR A 70 -17.12 11.39 0.99
N ASP A 71 -17.62 12.26 0.12
CA ASP A 71 -16.97 12.55 -1.16
C ASP A 71 -15.54 13.04 -0.98
N GLU A 72 -15.31 13.85 0.05
CA GLU A 72 -13.99 14.33 0.36
C GLU A 72 -13.05 13.21 0.77
N GLN A 73 -13.52 12.30 1.63
CA GLN A 73 -12.76 11.13 2.04
C GLN A 73 -12.48 10.21 0.86
N LEU A 74 -13.45 10.03 -0.04
CA LEU A 74 -13.27 9.20 -1.23
C LEU A 74 -12.19 9.75 -2.15
N ARG A 75 -12.10 11.06 -2.28
CA ARG A 75 -11.01 11.68 -3.05
C ARG A 75 -9.67 11.42 -2.43
N GLU A 76 -9.57 11.56 -1.11
CA GLU A 76 -8.34 11.30 -0.39
C GLU A 76 -7.95 9.82 -0.51
N ILE A 77 -8.91 8.92 -0.35
CA ILE A 77 -8.69 7.48 -0.51
C ILE A 77 -8.19 7.17 -1.92
N GLY A 78 -8.80 7.77 -2.93
CA GLY A 78 -8.37 7.59 -4.33
C GLY A 78 -6.94 8.02 -4.55
N LYS A 79 -6.53 9.15 -3.98
CA LYS A 79 -5.16 9.62 -4.07
C LYS A 79 -4.19 8.69 -3.37
N LEU A 80 -4.53 8.26 -2.16
CA LEU A 80 -3.68 7.34 -1.39
C LEU A 80 -3.56 5.98 -2.07
N LYS A 81 -4.66 5.45 -2.58
CA LYS A 81 -4.64 4.19 -3.33
C LYS A 81 -3.74 4.30 -4.56
N GLY A 82 -3.85 5.39 -5.30
CA GLY A 82 -3.02 5.61 -6.48
C GLY A 82 -1.54 5.66 -6.14
N LYS A 83 -1.19 6.38 -5.08
CA LYS A 83 0.20 6.50 -4.64
C LYS A 83 0.75 5.17 -4.12
N CYS A 84 -0.04 4.45 -3.31
CA CYS A 84 0.37 3.14 -2.82
C CYS A 84 0.54 2.15 -3.97
N SER A 85 -0.37 2.15 -4.93
CA SER A 85 -0.29 1.28 -6.10
C SER A 85 0.97 1.56 -6.91
N ALA A 86 1.35 2.82 -7.04
CA ALA A 86 2.56 3.20 -7.76
C ALA A 86 3.81 2.63 -7.08
N TYR A 87 3.89 2.73 -5.75
CA TYR A 87 5.01 2.15 -5.01
C TYR A 87 5.03 0.63 -5.10
N LEU A 88 3.86 0.01 -4.93
CA LEU A 88 3.76 -1.45 -4.98
C LEU A 88 4.13 -2.00 -6.36
N SER A 89 3.78 -1.28 -7.42
CA SER A 89 4.18 -1.66 -8.77
C SER A 89 5.70 -1.63 -8.92
N LYS A 90 6.36 -0.62 -8.37
CA LYS A 90 7.82 -0.55 -8.38
C LYS A 90 8.44 -1.73 -7.64
N GLY A 91 7.85 -2.13 -6.53
CA GLY A 91 8.30 -3.28 -5.75
C GLY A 91 8.21 -4.58 -6.54
N VAL A 92 7.10 -4.78 -7.23
CA VAL A 92 6.92 -5.95 -8.09
C VAL A 92 7.99 -5.98 -9.18
N PHE A 93 8.24 -4.84 -9.83
CA PHE A 93 9.27 -4.77 -10.86
C PHE A 93 10.65 -5.10 -10.32
N LYS A 94 11.01 -4.61 -9.15
CA LYS A 94 12.30 -4.92 -8.53
C LYS A 94 12.44 -6.42 -8.24
N GLN A 95 11.39 -7.04 -7.77
CA GLN A 95 11.39 -8.47 -7.52
C GLN A 95 11.51 -9.27 -8.80
N LEU A 96 10.85 -8.83 -9.85
CA LEU A 96 10.94 -9.46 -11.17
C LEU A 96 12.35 -9.35 -11.75
N GLU A 97 12.98 -8.20 -11.59
CA GLU A 97 14.35 -8.02 -12.05
C GLU A 97 15.31 -8.99 -11.36
N LYS A 98 15.15 -9.17 -10.05
CA LYS A 98 15.96 -10.11 -9.30
C LYS A 98 15.67 -11.54 -9.74
N GLY A 99 14.40 -11.87 -9.94
CA GLY A 99 14.01 -13.16 -10.44
C GLY A 99 14.54 -13.44 -11.83
N LEU A 100 14.66 -12.39 -12.67
CA LEU A 100 15.19 -12.51 -13.99
C LEU A 100 16.63 -12.96 -13.97
N ILE A 101 17.42 -12.35 -13.10
CA ILE A 101 18.82 -12.70 -12.97
C ILE A 101 18.96 -14.15 -12.49
N GLU A 102 18.07 -14.60 -11.62
CA GLU A 102 18.15 -15.95 -11.08
C GLU A 102 17.57 -17.02 -11.98
N LEU A 103 16.47 -16.71 -12.65
CA LEU A 103 15.72 -17.71 -13.40
C LEU A 103 15.92 -17.69 -14.91
N GLY A 104 16.69 -16.76 -15.41
CA GLY A 104 17.02 -16.75 -16.85
C GLY A 104 15.79 -16.67 -17.75
N GLY A 105 15.61 -17.64 -18.58
CA GLY A 105 14.56 -17.61 -19.60
C GLY A 105 13.11 -17.64 -19.12
N ALA A 106 12.88 -17.93 -17.83
CA ALA A 106 11.51 -17.93 -17.30
C ALA A 106 10.82 -16.58 -17.47
N MET A 107 11.60 -15.53 -17.53
CA MET A 107 11.04 -14.20 -17.68
C MET A 107 10.56 -13.89 -19.06
N GLU A 108 11.17 -14.45 -20.07
CA GLU A 108 10.68 -14.27 -21.44
C GLU A 108 9.26 -14.79 -21.54
N GLY A 109 9.02 -15.98 -20.96
CA GLY A 109 7.68 -16.56 -20.94
C GLY A 109 6.69 -15.69 -20.19
N PHE A 110 7.13 -15.08 -19.08
CA PHE A 110 6.27 -14.21 -18.30
C PHE A 110 5.88 -12.96 -19.10
N PHE A 111 6.84 -12.30 -19.73
CA PHE A 111 6.54 -11.14 -20.56
C PHE A 111 5.68 -11.47 -21.76
N GLU A 112 5.93 -12.63 -22.36
CA GLU A 112 5.11 -13.10 -23.46
C GLU A 112 3.67 -13.31 -23.02
N GLY A 113 3.47 -13.89 -21.84
CA GLY A 113 2.14 -14.05 -21.27
C GLY A 113 1.44 -12.73 -21.00
N LEU A 114 2.18 -11.76 -20.47
CA LEU A 114 1.62 -10.44 -20.23
C LEU A 114 1.18 -9.77 -21.53
N ASN A 115 1.98 -9.86 -22.57
CA ASN A 115 1.64 -9.29 -23.86
C ASN A 115 0.39 -9.92 -24.45
N GLN A 116 0.20 -11.20 -24.22
CA GLN A 116 -0.99 -11.89 -24.68
C GLN A 116 -2.24 -11.49 -23.88
N MET A 117 -2.05 -11.05 -22.64
CA MET A 117 -3.15 -10.63 -21.81
C MET A 117 -3.62 -9.20 -22.06
N VAL A 118 -2.88 -8.44 -22.87
CA VAL A 118 -3.25 -7.07 -23.18
C VAL A 118 -3.90 -7.04 -24.55
N PRO A 119 -5.20 -7.27 -24.58
CA PRO A 119 -5.84 -7.54 -25.83
C PRO A 119 -6.00 -6.33 -26.65
N GLU A 120 -6.12 -5.26 -26.06
CA GLU A 120 -6.39 -4.19 -26.78
C GLU A 120 -5.39 -3.87 -27.67
N ASN A 121 -4.35 -4.36 -27.49
CA ASN A 121 -3.38 -4.13 -28.24
C ASN A 121 -3.64 -4.41 -29.49
N ASP A 122 -4.20 -5.16 -29.58
CA ASP A 122 -4.29 -5.50 -30.58
C ASP A 122 -5.12 -5.02 -31.33
N SER A 123 -5.60 -4.99 -30.95
CA SER A 123 -6.39 -4.83 -31.62
C SER A 123 -6.67 -3.81 -32.13
N VAL A 124 -6.60 -3.26 -31.64
CA VAL A 124 -6.82 -2.21 -31.94
C VAL A 124 -6.64 -1.92 -33.18
N GLN A 125 -6.26 -2.41 -33.72
CA GLN A 125 -6.09 -2.14 -34.80
C GLN A 125 -6.94 -1.67 -35.58
#